data_f2a4115e52c9889db6ad2ad52e6aacdf
#
_entry.id   f2a4115e52c9889db6ad2ad52e6aacdf
#
_cell.length_a   1.000
_cell.length_b   1.000
_cell.length_c   1.000
_cell.angle_alpha   90.00
_cell.angle_beta   90.00
_cell.angle_gamma   90.00
#
_symmetry.space_group_name_H-M   'P 1'
#
loop_
_entity.id
_entity.type
_entity.pdbx_description
1 polymer ?
#
loop_
_entity_poly.entity_id
_entity_poly.type
_entity_poly.pdbx_seq_one_letter_code
_entity_poly.pdbx_strand_id
1 'polypeptide(L)' 'MTKNELKILYYLFKHAGKICSRNDIVDFLWDNQLYVDDNALSVNITRIRDKLAAIGLVDFIKTKHRQGYTL' A
#
# COMPACT_ATOMS: atom_id res chain seq x y z
N MET A 1 -4.24 11.61 5.45
CA MET A 1 -3.19 10.72 4.91
C MET A 1 -2.16 11.53 4.14
N THR A 2 -0.92 11.05 4.12
CA THR A 2 0.10 11.65 3.27
C THR A 2 -0.14 11.33 1.80
N LYS A 3 0.54 12.06 0.90
CA LYS A 3 0.44 11.81 -0.53
C LYS A 3 0.88 10.38 -0.89
N ASN A 4 1.96 9.90 -0.28
CA ASN A 4 2.44 8.53 -0.50
C ASN A 4 1.38 7.50 -0.07
N GLU A 5 0.81 7.68 1.11
CA GLU A 5 -0.23 6.78 1.62
C GLU A 5 -1.45 6.75 0.71
N LEU A 6 -1.92 7.92 0.26
CA LEU A 6 -3.07 8.01 -0.63
C LEU A 6 -2.82 7.32 -1.97
N LYS A 7 -1.62 7.48 -2.54
CA LYS A 7 -1.28 6.85 -3.81
C LYS A 7 -1.18 5.34 -3.68
N ILE A 8 -0.62 4.85 -2.58
CA ILE A 8 -0.55 3.41 -2.32
C ILE A 8 -1.97 2.83 -2.20
N LEU A 9 -2.80 3.47 -1.40
CA LEU A 9 -4.17 3.01 -1.20
C LEU A 9 -4.97 3.04 -2.51
N TYR A 10 -4.79 4.08 -3.31
CA TYR A 10 -5.41 4.17 -4.63
C TYR A 10 -5.02 2.98 -5.52
N TYR A 11 -3.73 2.67 -5.55
CA TYR A 11 -3.24 1.55 -6.36
C TYR A 11 -3.87 0.22 -5.92
N LEU A 12 -3.93 0.00 -4.61
CA LEU A 12 -4.53 -1.21 -4.07
C LEU A 12 -6.03 -1.30 -4.38
N PHE A 13 -6.76 -0.20 -4.30
CA PHE A 13 -8.17 -0.16 -4.67
C PHE A 13 -8.37 -0.47 -6.14
N LYS A 14 -7.56 0.11 -7.00
CA LYS A 14 -7.66 -0.10 -8.44
C LYS A 14 -7.47 -1.57 -8.81
N HIS A 15 -6.65 -2.28 -8.03
CA HIS A 15 -6.36 -3.69 -8.23
C HIS A 15 -7.00 -4.57 -7.14
N ALA A 16 -8.12 -4.15 -6.57
CA ALA A 16 -8.80 -4.89 -5.51
C ALA A 16 -9.10 -6.32 -5.96
N GLY A 17 -8.87 -7.27 -5.06
CA GLY A 17 -9.05 -8.69 -5.34
C GLY A 17 -7.82 -9.35 -5.98
N LYS A 18 -6.79 -8.58 -6.31
CA LYS A 18 -5.54 -9.11 -6.85
C LYS A 18 -4.39 -8.80 -5.89
N ILE A 19 -3.38 -9.66 -5.89
CA ILE A 19 -2.17 -9.42 -5.12
C ILE A 19 -1.29 -8.45 -5.90
N CYS A 20 -0.95 -7.32 -5.27
CA CYS A 20 -0.04 -6.34 -5.85
C CYS A 20 1.35 -6.59 -5.29
N SER A 21 2.32 -6.89 -6.15
CA SER A 21 3.69 -7.11 -5.70
C SER A 21 4.29 -5.82 -5.17
N ARG A 22 5.28 -5.96 -4.27
CA ARG A 22 6.01 -4.80 -3.75
C ARG A 22 6.65 -4.01 -4.89
N ASN A 23 7.26 -4.70 -5.84
CA ASN A 23 7.91 -4.06 -6.99
C ASN A 23 6.91 -3.27 -7.83
N ASP A 24 5.74 -3.82 -8.08
CA ASP A 24 4.71 -3.12 -8.86
C ASP A 24 4.25 -1.85 -8.15
N ILE A 25 4.06 -1.90 -6.85
CA ILE A 25 3.66 -0.73 -6.08
C ILE A 25 4.77 0.33 -6.11
N VAL A 26 6.01 -0.08 -5.89
CA VAL A 26 7.16 0.83 -5.93
C VAL A 26 7.29 1.47 -7.31
N ASP A 27 7.18 0.69 -8.36
CA ASP A 27 7.25 1.19 -9.74
C ASP A 27 6.13 2.22 -10.02
N PHE A 28 4.93 1.95 -9.56
CA PHE A 28 3.82 2.89 -9.68
C PHE A 28 4.12 4.20 -8.96
N LEU A 29 4.68 4.12 -7.75
CA LEU A 29 5.02 5.32 -6.98
C LEU A 29 6.12 6.13 -7.68
N TRP A 30 7.14 5.46 -8.20
CA TRP A 30 8.21 6.11 -8.94
C TRP A 30 7.68 6.80 -10.21
N ASP A 31 6.75 6.15 -10.93
CA ASP A 31 6.10 6.75 -12.09
C ASP A 31 5.32 8.01 -11.72
N ASN A 32 4.87 8.11 -10.48
CA ASN A 32 4.19 9.28 -9.93
C ASN A 32 5.13 10.21 -9.17
N GLN A 33 6.44 10.04 -9.35
CA GLN A 33 7.49 10.89 -8.76
C GLN A 33 7.52 10.80 -7.22
N LEU A 34 7.08 9.67 -6.68
CA LEU A 34 7.16 9.36 -5.25
C LEU A 34 8.21 8.26 -5.08
N TYR A 35 9.43 8.69 -4.74
CA TYR A 35 10.60 7.81 -4.72
C TYR A 35 10.74 7.13 -3.37
N VAL A 36 10.16 5.96 -3.24
CA VAL A 36 10.19 5.15 -2.02
C VAL A 36 10.93 3.85 -2.28
N ASP A 37 11.64 3.36 -1.26
CA ASP A 37 12.24 2.03 -1.28
C ASP A 37 11.31 1.02 -0.58
N ASP A 38 11.74 -0.24 -0.48
CA ASP A 38 10.95 -1.29 0.16
C ASP A 38 10.67 -0.99 1.63
N ASN A 39 11.63 -0.43 2.35
CA ASN A 39 11.44 -0.07 3.76
C ASN A 39 10.39 1.03 3.89
N ALA A 40 10.48 2.06 3.06
CA ALA A 40 9.49 3.14 3.06
C ALA A 40 8.10 2.62 2.71
N LEU A 41 8.00 1.69 1.76
CA LEU A 41 6.72 1.07 1.43
C LEU A 41 6.13 0.36 2.64
N SER A 42 6.92 -0.45 3.35
CA SER A 42 6.46 -1.17 4.54
C SER A 42 5.98 -0.21 5.63
N VAL A 43 6.70 0.88 5.86
CA VAL A 43 6.32 1.91 6.84
C VAL A 43 5.00 2.56 6.45
N ASN A 44 4.84 2.90 5.17
CA ASN A 44 3.61 3.51 4.68
C ASN A 44 2.42 2.57 4.79
N ILE A 45 2.60 1.29 4.48
CA ILE A 45 1.53 0.29 4.63
C ILE A 45 1.08 0.21 6.09
N THR A 46 2.03 0.16 7.04
CA THR A 46 1.70 0.14 8.46
C THR A 46 0.90 1.37 8.87
N ARG A 47 1.31 2.55 8.41
CA ARG A 47 0.60 3.81 8.72
C ARG A 47 -0.81 3.83 8.14
N ILE A 48 -0.98 3.34 6.91
CA ILE A 48 -2.31 3.23 6.30
C ILE A 48 -3.19 2.30 7.13
N ARG A 49 -2.66 1.12 7.50
CA ARG A 49 -3.40 0.17 8.34
C ARG A 49 -3.87 0.78 9.65
N ASP A 50 -2.98 1.52 10.32
CA ASP A 50 -3.31 2.16 11.58
C ASP A 50 -4.43 3.19 11.41
N LYS A 51 -4.37 3.98 10.35
CA LYS A 51 -5.39 4.99 10.06
C LYS A 51 -6.73 4.36 9.71
N LEU A 52 -6.72 3.29 8.92
CA LEU A 52 -7.94 2.57 8.57
C LEU A 52 -8.55 1.87 9.77
N ALA A 53 -7.72 1.26 10.63
CA ALA A 53 -8.19 0.63 11.85
C ALA A 53 -8.87 1.63 12.77
N ALA A 54 -8.38 2.86 12.84
CA ALA A 54 -8.95 3.92 13.66
C ALA A 54 -10.39 4.28 13.24
N ILE A 55 -10.78 4.02 12.02
CA ILE A 55 -12.14 4.25 11.51
C ILE A 55 -12.91 2.94 11.31
N GLY A 56 -12.46 1.84 11.92
CA GLY A 56 -13.17 0.57 11.93
C GLY A 56 -12.81 -0.41 10.82
N LEU A 57 -11.90 -0.05 9.93
CA LEU A 57 -11.46 -0.94 8.83
C LEU A 57 -10.24 -1.74 9.25
N VAL A 58 -10.44 -2.67 10.19
CA VAL A 58 -9.37 -3.54 10.71
C VAL A 58 -9.03 -4.61 9.67
N ASP A 59 -7.74 -4.87 9.49
CA ASP A 59 -7.22 -5.88 8.55
C ASP A 59 -7.66 -5.64 7.10
N PHE A 60 -7.89 -4.38 6.74
CA PHE A 60 -8.35 -4.03 5.41
C PHE A 60 -7.28 -4.33 4.34
N ILE A 61 -6.01 -4.04 4.63
CA ILE A 61 -4.89 -4.39 3.76
C ILE A 61 -4.27 -5.68 4.28
N LYS A 62 -4.24 -6.70 3.44
CA LYS A 62 -3.69 -8.01 3.78
C LYS A 62 -2.29 -8.15 3.20
N THR A 63 -1.38 -8.68 4.00
CA THR A 63 -0.04 -9.05 3.54
C THR A 63 -0.07 -10.48 3.04
N LYS A 64 0.37 -10.69 1.80
CA LYS A 64 0.58 -12.04 1.26
C LYS A 64 2.07 -12.32 1.27
N HIS A 65 2.48 -13.27 2.12
CA HIS A 65 3.88 -13.59 2.35
C HIS A 65 4.63 -13.82 1.04
N ARG A 66 5.72 -13.08 0.84
CA ARG A 66 6.58 -13.12 -0.35
C ARG A 66 5.90 -12.77 -1.67
N GLN A 67 4.64 -12.34 -1.65
CA GLN A 67 3.90 -11.99 -2.87
C GLN A 67 3.59 -10.50 -2.94
N GLY A 68 3.17 -9.89 -1.84
CA GLY A 68 2.84 -8.47 -1.80
C GLY A 68 1.66 -8.18 -0.90
N TYR A 69 0.82 -7.26 -1.35
CA TYR A 69 -0.32 -6.78 -0.58
C TYR A 69 -1.59 -6.86 -1.41
N THR A 70 -2.73 -7.02 -0.73
CA THR A 70 -4.04 -7.05 -1.38
C THR A 70 -5.10 -6.48 -0.45
N LEU A 71 -6.18 -6.01 -1.04
CA LEU A 71 -7.38 -5.64 -0.30
C LEU A 71 -8.32 -6.83 -0.16
#